data_0ab83539068a1f166bbbb12313e8e744
#
_entry.id   0ab83539068a1f166bbbb12313e8e744
#
_cell.length_a   1.000
_cell.length_b   1.000
_cell.length_c   1.000
_cell.angle_alpha   90.00
_cell.angle_beta   90.00
_cell.angle_gamma   90.00
#
_symmetry.space_group_name_H-M   'P 1'
#
loop_
_entity.id
_entity.type
_entity.pdbx_description
1 polymer ?
#
loop_
_entity_poly.entity_id
_entity_poly.type
_entity_poly.pdbx_seq_one_letter_code
_entity_poly.pdbx_strand_id
1 'polypeptide(L)'
;MTTHPRVSGSTAVGTRGASTRVLIVDDDEALARTFSRALEGADYEVRWARDGADAERALEAESFDVIVSDISMPGMTGIELLEAIRRRDLDVPVVLITGEPDLDTAVRAVEHGALRYLEKPVSVQALREVVARAARLHELARVKRRALSLFRDRAREASDRAGLETAFTSVLDSLSMHFQPIAQLSPWAVFAYEALLRSSNATLPSPPSVLDAAERLNRMHELGRAVRRGVADAMPQLAEDVLLFVNVHPLELQDDEFFSASSPLTRYARRVVLEVTERTHLDRVPELAERIDRLRALGYRLAVDDLGAGYAGFTSFVRLNPEFVKIDMSLIRDLHGSESKRALVSSILDLCRGMHVRVVAEGVETEDEMRELVRLEADLLQGYLLGRPAKGFHPIAGEVPGVGRR
;
A
#
# COMPACT_ATOMS: atom_id res chain seq x y z
N MET A 1 -11.66 -64.01 18.86
CA MET A 1 -12.37 -63.70 17.62
C MET A 1 -13.11 -62.39 17.79
N THR A 2 -12.50 -61.31 17.40
CA THR A 2 -13.11 -59.97 17.46
C THR A 2 -12.72 -59.26 16.18
N THR A 3 -13.67 -59.14 15.31
CA THR A 3 -13.59 -58.53 14.01
C THR A 3 -13.64 -57.02 14.12
N HIS A 4 -12.59 -56.30 13.64
CA HIS A 4 -12.60 -54.88 13.42
C HIS A 4 -13.30 -54.55 12.07
N PRO A 5 -14.18 -53.56 12.01
CA PRO A 5 -14.68 -53.05 10.73
C PRO A 5 -13.65 -52.13 10.09
N ARG A 6 -13.37 -52.35 8.80
CA ARG A 6 -12.61 -51.48 7.91
C ARG A 6 -13.40 -50.20 7.70
N VAL A 7 -12.75 -49.06 7.98
CA VAL A 7 -13.21 -47.76 7.52
C VAL A 7 -12.79 -47.56 6.08
N SER A 8 -13.77 -47.56 5.19
CA SER A 8 -13.62 -47.31 3.78
C SER A 8 -13.79 -45.80 3.48
N GLY A 9 -12.89 -45.28 2.66
CA GLY A 9 -13.21 -44.27 1.66
C GLY A 9 -13.30 -42.83 2.18
N SER A 10 -12.16 -42.17 2.29
CA SER A 10 -12.07 -40.70 2.19
C SER A 10 -12.47 -40.29 0.77
N THR A 11 -13.69 -39.80 0.62
CA THR A 11 -14.11 -39.07 -0.57
C THR A 11 -13.50 -37.68 -0.47
N ALA A 12 -12.45 -37.44 -1.23
CA ALA A 12 -11.94 -36.10 -1.50
C ALA A 12 -13.05 -35.29 -2.18
N VAL A 13 -13.71 -34.42 -1.40
CA VAL A 13 -14.57 -33.37 -1.97
C VAL A 13 -13.65 -32.37 -2.65
N GLY A 14 -13.45 -32.58 -3.96
CA GLY A 14 -12.84 -31.58 -4.82
C GLY A 14 -13.78 -30.38 -4.90
N THR A 15 -13.44 -29.33 -4.17
CA THR A 15 -14.00 -28.00 -4.42
C THR A 15 -13.54 -27.59 -5.82
N ARG A 16 -14.41 -27.75 -6.84
CA ARG A 16 -14.25 -27.02 -8.09
C ARG A 16 -14.23 -25.54 -7.74
N GLY A 17 -13.07 -24.91 -7.82
CA GLY A 17 -12.93 -23.47 -7.72
C GLY A 17 -13.86 -22.81 -8.75
N ALA A 18 -14.54 -21.75 -8.36
CA ALA A 18 -15.33 -20.95 -9.30
C ALA A 18 -14.37 -20.49 -10.42
N SER A 19 -14.81 -20.61 -11.69
CA SER A 19 -14.05 -20.16 -12.85
C SER A 19 -13.78 -18.65 -12.71
N THR A 20 -12.57 -18.24 -13.02
CA THR A 20 -12.18 -16.81 -13.03
C THR A 20 -12.86 -16.11 -14.19
N ARG A 21 -13.65 -15.06 -13.92
CA ARG A 21 -14.38 -14.33 -14.96
C ARG A 21 -13.56 -13.18 -15.51
N VAL A 22 -13.35 -13.19 -16.82
CA VAL A 22 -12.55 -12.20 -17.54
C VAL A 22 -13.44 -11.45 -18.53
N LEU A 23 -13.47 -10.10 -18.43
CA LEU A 23 -14.08 -9.25 -19.43
C LEU A 23 -13.01 -8.78 -20.42
N ILE A 24 -13.21 -9.06 -21.70
CA ILE A 24 -12.40 -8.51 -22.80
C ILE A 24 -13.21 -7.41 -23.45
N VAL A 25 -12.61 -6.22 -23.60
CA VAL A 25 -13.24 -5.05 -24.21
C VAL A 25 -12.36 -4.62 -25.40
N ASP A 26 -12.85 -4.83 -26.62
CA ASP A 26 -12.13 -4.51 -27.85
C ASP A 26 -13.14 -4.40 -28.99
N ASP A 27 -13.06 -3.36 -29.80
CA ASP A 27 -13.93 -3.14 -30.96
C ASP A 27 -13.56 -4.02 -32.16
N ASP A 28 -12.34 -4.59 -32.18
CA ASP A 28 -11.92 -5.62 -33.13
C ASP A 28 -12.40 -7.00 -32.67
N GLU A 29 -13.53 -7.46 -33.25
CA GLU A 29 -14.10 -8.76 -32.97
C GLU A 29 -13.11 -9.92 -33.23
N ALA A 30 -12.26 -9.83 -34.25
CA ALA A 30 -11.30 -10.88 -34.61
C ALA A 30 -10.23 -11.02 -33.52
N LEU A 31 -9.73 -9.90 -32.99
CA LEU A 31 -8.77 -9.84 -31.89
C LEU A 31 -9.40 -10.33 -30.59
N ALA A 32 -10.60 -9.85 -30.26
CA ALA A 32 -11.36 -10.27 -29.09
C ALA A 32 -11.60 -11.78 -29.09
N ARG A 33 -12.00 -12.36 -30.21
CA ARG A 33 -12.14 -13.82 -30.39
C ARG A 33 -10.83 -14.57 -30.22
N THR A 34 -9.72 -14.01 -30.70
CA THR A 34 -8.38 -14.59 -30.52
C THR A 34 -7.99 -14.62 -29.05
N PHE A 35 -8.21 -13.55 -28.34
CA PHE A 35 -7.93 -13.45 -26.90
C PHE A 35 -8.86 -14.36 -26.08
N SER A 36 -10.15 -14.42 -26.43
CA SER A 36 -11.09 -15.33 -25.77
C SER A 36 -10.64 -16.79 -25.92
N ARG A 37 -10.34 -17.25 -27.16
CA ARG A 37 -9.81 -18.60 -27.41
C ARG A 37 -8.48 -18.85 -26.69
N ALA A 38 -7.63 -17.83 -26.59
CA ALA A 38 -6.38 -17.95 -25.90
C ALA A 38 -6.56 -18.24 -24.39
N LEU A 39 -7.62 -17.75 -23.79
CA LEU A 39 -7.96 -17.98 -22.39
C LEU A 39 -8.86 -19.19 -22.18
N GLU A 40 -9.68 -19.58 -23.17
CA GLU A 40 -10.50 -20.80 -23.13
C GLU A 40 -9.62 -22.04 -22.91
N GLY A 41 -10.04 -22.94 -21.97
CA GLY A 41 -9.30 -24.15 -21.61
C GLY A 41 -8.35 -24.04 -20.42
N ALA A 42 -8.12 -22.83 -19.91
CA ALA A 42 -7.70 -22.58 -18.54
C ALA A 42 -8.99 -22.28 -17.72
N ASP A 43 -8.98 -22.29 -16.43
CA ASP A 43 -10.15 -22.12 -15.55
C ASP A 43 -10.80 -20.71 -15.65
N TYR A 44 -10.98 -20.20 -16.90
CA TYR A 44 -11.50 -18.87 -17.19
C TYR A 44 -12.84 -18.94 -17.91
N GLU A 45 -13.77 -18.08 -17.49
CA GLU A 45 -15.01 -17.74 -18.19
C GLU A 45 -14.84 -16.34 -18.80
N VAL A 46 -14.83 -16.28 -20.13
CA VAL A 46 -14.53 -15.04 -20.85
C VAL A 46 -15.81 -14.45 -21.43
N ARG A 47 -16.06 -13.19 -21.16
CA ARG A 47 -17.08 -12.38 -21.80
C ARG A 47 -16.42 -11.32 -22.68
N TRP A 48 -16.98 -11.07 -23.83
CA TRP A 48 -16.56 -10.00 -24.73
C TRP A 48 -17.58 -8.85 -24.71
N ALA A 49 -17.07 -7.62 -24.65
CA ALA A 49 -17.80 -6.39 -24.88
C ALA A 49 -17.13 -5.64 -26.05
N ARG A 50 -17.94 -5.16 -26.96
CA ARG A 50 -17.46 -4.53 -28.22
C ARG A 50 -17.02 -3.07 -28.07
N ASP A 51 -17.40 -2.41 -26.99
CA ASP A 51 -17.10 -1.02 -26.69
C ASP A 51 -17.24 -0.75 -25.17
N GLY A 52 -16.83 0.44 -24.74
CA GLY A 52 -16.91 0.84 -23.34
C GLY A 52 -18.33 0.84 -22.77
N ALA A 53 -19.33 1.24 -23.57
CA ALA A 53 -20.73 1.25 -23.13
C ALA A 53 -21.28 -0.18 -22.94
N ASP A 54 -20.86 -1.13 -23.78
CA ASP A 54 -21.20 -2.55 -23.63
C ASP A 54 -20.52 -3.15 -22.39
N ALA A 55 -19.25 -2.74 -22.14
CA ALA A 55 -18.53 -3.11 -20.95
C ALA A 55 -19.21 -2.59 -19.66
N GLU A 56 -19.69 -1.36 -19.65
CA GLU A 56 -20.44 -0.82 -18.51
C GLU A 56 -21.72 -1.61 -18.22
N ARG A 57 -22.51 -1.95 -19.27
CA ARG A 57 -23.70 -2.82 -19.13
C ARG A 57 -23.33 -4.21 -18.60
N ALA A 58 -22.20 -4.78 -19.06
CA ALA A 58 -21.72 -6.05 -18.54
C ALA A 58 -21.37 -5.98 -17.05
N LEU A 59 -20.69 -4.90 -16.63
CA LEU A 59 -20.30 -4.64 -15.24
C LEU A 59 -21.50 -4.33 -14.31
N GLU A 60 -22.62 -3.89 -14.87
CA GLU A 60 -23.88 -3.73 -14.13
C GLU A 60 -24.57 -5.07 -13.88
N ALA A 61 -24.48 -5.99 -14.85
CA ALA A 61 -25.17 -7.27 -14.81
C ALA A 61 -24.41 -8.33 -14.00
N GLU A 62 -23.07 -8.29 -14.01
CA GLU A 62 -22.23 -9.30 -13.37
C GLU A 62 -20.88 -8.75 -12.94
N SER A 63 -20.18 -9.50 -12.05
CA SER A 63 -18.85 -9.15 -11.57
C SER A 63 -17.78 -9.91 -12.35
N PHE A 64 -16.62 -9.27 -12.56
CA PHE A 64 -15.45 -9.84 -13.21
C PHE A 64 -14.26 -9.84 -12.27
N ASP A 65 -13.37 -10.81 -12.46
CA ASP A 65 -12.14 -10.93 -11.67
C ASP A 65 -10.94 -10.23 -12.36
N VAL A 66 -11.02 -10.05 -13.70
CA VAL A 66 -10.02 -9.34 -14.50
C VAL A 66 -10.71 -8.64 -15.66
N ILE A 67 -10.29 -7.45 -16.00
CA ILE A 67 -10.72 -6.72 -17.19
C ILE A 67 -9.51 -6.49 -18.09
N VAL A 68 -9.65 -6.79 -19.38
CA VAL A 68 -8.67 -6.55 -20.43
C VAL A 68 -9.32 -5.63 -21.45
N SER A 69 -8.84 -4.40 -21.60
CA SER A 69 -9.47 -3.40 -22.47
C SER A 69 -8.49 -2.84 -23.48
N ASP A 70 -8.93 -2.72 -24.73
CA ASP A 70 -8.26 -1.81 -25.66
C ASP A 70 -8.40 -0.37 -25.20
N ILE A 71 -7.41 0.46 -25.49
CA ILE A 71 -7.44 1.90 -25.20
C ILE A 71 -8.20 2.65 -26.29
N SER A 72 -7.95 2.32 -27.55
CA SER A 72 -8.41 3.10 -28.70
C SER A 72 -9.72 2.53 -29.24
N MET A 73 -10.83 2.77 -28.53
CA MET A 73 -12.17 2.31 -28.94
C MET A 73 -13.08 3.49 -29.30
N PRO A 74 -14.04 3.29 -30.22
CA PRO A 74 -15.04 4.31 -30.54
C PRO A 74 -15.93 4.68 -29.34
N GLY A 75 -16.15 5.96 -29.15
CA GLY A 75 -17.02 6.50 -28.09
C GLY A 75 -16.31 6.62 -26.76
N MET A 76 -16.25 5.55 -25.96
CA MET A 76 -15.55 5.53 -24.69
C MET A 76 -14.19 4.83 -24.84
N THR A 77 -13.13 5.53 -24.51
CA THR A 77 -11.77 4.97 -24.50
C THR A 77 -11.56 4.00 -23.35
N GLY A 78 -10.55 3.11 -23.46
CA GLY A 78 -10.20 2.19 -22.37
C GLY A 78 -9.75 2.90 -21.08
N ILE A 79 -9.23 4.12 -21.17
CA ILE A 79 -8.88 4.93 -20.01
C ILE A 79 -10.13 5.48 -19.33
N GLU A 80 -11.09 5.99 -20.08
CA GLU A 80 -12.38 6.46 -19.54
C GLU A 80 -13.17 5.30 -18.91
N LEU A 81 -13.10 4.10 -19.51
CA LEU A 81 -13.65 2.89 -18.93
C LEU A 81 -12.95 2.53 -17.61
N LEU A 82 -11.62 2.61 -17.54
CA LEU A 82 -10.87 2.39 -16.31
C LEU A 82 -11.31 3.36 -15.21
N GLU A 83 -11.48 4.65 -15.51
CA GLU A 83 -11.99 5.65 -14.57
C GLU A 83 -13.40 5.28 -14.07
N ALA A 84 -14.29 4.82 -14.96
CA ALA A 84 -15.63 4.38 -14.59
C ALA A 84 -15.61 3.14 -13.69
N ILE A 85 -14.73 2.19 -13.97
CA ILE A 85 -14.52 0.99 -13.14
C ILE A 85 -14.02 1.39 -11.74
N ARG A 86 -13.05 2.29 -11.64
CA ARG A 86 -12.50 2.73 -10.36
C ARG A 86 -13.52 3.45 -9.47
N ARG A 87 -14.53 4.08 -10.04
CA ARG A 87 -15.65 4.64 -9.26
C ARG A 87 -16.55 3.56 -8.64
N ARG A 88 -16.57 2.34 -9.19
CA ARG A 88 -17.44 1.23 -8.76
C ARG A 88 -16.72 0.18 -7.92
N ASP A 89 -15.56 -0.27 -8.38
CA ASP A 89 -14.73 -1.28 -7.72
C ASP A 89 -13.25 -0.95 -7.90
N LEU A 90 -12.61 -0.55 -6.79
CA LEU A 90 -11.19 -0.19 -6.78
C LEU A 90 -10.25 -1.39 -6.94
N ASP A 91 -10.73 -2.60 -6.65
CA ASP A 91 -9.86 -3.77 -6.53
C ASP A 91 -9.84 -4.67 -7.78
N VAL A 92 -10.77 -4.50 -8.74
CA VAL A 92 -10.72 -5.30 -9.96
C VAL A 92 -9.53 -4.88 -10.83
N PRO A 93 -8.61 -5.78 -11.16
CA PRO A 93 -7.47 -5.45 -11.98
C PRO A 93 -7.87 -5.21 -13.44
N VAL A 94 -7.39 -4.09 -13.99
CA VAL A 94 -7.59 -3.69 -15.38
C VAL A 94 -6.25 -3.73 -16.10
N VAL A 95 -6.22 -4.47 -17.21
CA VAL A 95 -5.09 -4.53 -18.14
C VAL A 95 -5.48 -3.73 -19.37
N LEU A 96 -4.69 -2.74 -19.74
CA LEU A 96 -4.90 -1.93 -20.94
C LEU A 96 -4.01 -2.42 -22.07
N ILE A 97 -4.56 -2.44 -23.27
CA ILE A 97 -3.84 -2.82 -24.51
C ILE A 97 -3.93 -1.65 -25.48
N THR A 98 -2.87 -1.37 -26.22
CA THR A 98 -2.85 -0.31 -27.23
C THR A 98 -2.06 -0.70 -28.47
N GLY A 99 -2.49 -0.20 -29.63
CA GLY A 99 -1.73 -0.25 -30.87
C GLY A 99 -0.84 0.97 -31.12
N GLU A 100 -1.09 2.05 -30.39
CA GLU A 100 -0.35 3.31 -30.50
C GLU A 100 0.11 3.75 -29.10
N PRO A 101 1.24 3.19 -28.63
CA PRO A 101 1.77 3.57 -27.32
C PRO A 101 2.29 5.01 -27.36
N ASP A 102 1.77 5.84 -26.47
CA ASP A 102 2.30 7.17 -26.21
C ASP A 102 2.46 7.40 -24.71
N LEU A 103 3.31 8.39 -24.38
CA LEU A 103 3.67 8.64 -22.99
C LEU A 103 2.48 9.16 -22.17
N ASP A 104 1.62 10.00 -22.75
CA ASP A 104 0.50 10.63 -22.04
C ASP A 104 -0.56 9.58 -21.69
N THR A 105 -0.90 8.67 -22.60
CA THR A 105 -1.82 7.56 -22.32
C THR A 105 -1.25 6.56 -21.31
N ALA A 106 0.06 6.30 -21.35
CA ALA A 106 0.72 5.44 -20.38
C ALA A 106 0.70 6.07 -18.98
N VAL A 107 0.99 7.36 -18.85
CA VAL A 107 0.92 8.09 -17.57
C VAL A 107 -0.50 8.06 -17.02
N ARG A 108 -1.51 8.40 -17.82
CA ARG A 108 -2.91 8.35 -17.41
C ARG A 108 -3.35 6.95 -16.98
N ALA A 109 -2.92 5.91 -17.69
CA ALA A 109 -3.21 4.53 -17.32
C ALA A 109 -2.68 4.18 -15.92
N VAL A 110 -1.47 4.63 -15.59
CA VAL A 110 -0.86 4.46 -14.26
C VAL A 110 -1.59 5.30 -13.21
N GLU A 111 -1.88 6.57 -13.50
CA GLU A 111 -2.61 7.47 -12.58
C GLU A 111 -3.98 6.92 -12.16
N HIS A 112 -4.69 6.27 -13.11
CA HIS A 112 -6.00 5.66 -12.84
C HIS A 112 -5.90 4.21 -12.34
N GLY A 113 -4.69 3.71 -12.07
CA GLY A 113 -4.45 2.42 -11.44
C GLY A 113 -4.71 1.22 -12.38
N ALA A 114 -4.31 1.29 -13.64
CA ALA A 114 -4.21 0.12 -14.50
C ALA A 114 -3.17 -0.86 -13.94
N LEU A 115 -3.50 -2.16 -13.90
CA LEU A 115 -2.56 -3.19 -13.47
C LEU A 115 -1.38 -3.33 -14.43
N ARG A 116 -1.65 -3.24 -15.73
CA ARG A 116 -0.66 -3.40 -16.77
C ARG A 116 -1.09 -2.63 -18.02
N TYR A 117 -0.10 -2.16 -18.74
CA TYR A 117 -0.21 -1.55 -20.06
C TYR A 117 0.58 -2.42 -21.04
N LEU A 118 -0.04 -2.89 -22.12
CA LEU A 118 0.53 -3.78 -23.12
C LEU A 118 0.45 -3.14 -24.51
N GLU A 119 1.49 -3.32 -25.30
CA GLU A 119 1.55 -2.86 -26.70
C GLU A 119 1.15 -3.98 -27.66
N LYS A 120 0.30 -3.68 -28.65
CA LYS A 120 -0.04 -4.58 -29.74
C LYS A 120 1.17 -4.69 -30.71
N PRO A 121 1.54 -5.89 -31.18
CA PRO A 121 0.81 -7.17 -31.05
C PRO A 121 1.10 -7.89 -29.72
N VAL A 122 0.05 -8.26 -28.99
CA VAL A 122 0.14 -9.02 -27.74
C VAL A 122 0.21 -10.50 -28.04
N SER A 123 1.27 -11.16 -27.58
CA SER A 123 1.36 -12.62 -27.72
C SER A 123 0.36 -13.32 -26.77
N VAL A 124 -0.15 -14.48 -27.21
CA VAL A 124 -1.04 -15.33 -26.38
C VAL A 124 -0.42 -15.65 -25.03
N GLN A 125 0.89 -15.88 -25.00
CA GLN A 125 1.60 -16.19 -23.77
C GLN A 125 1.63 -14.98 -22.82
N ALA A 126 1.95 -13.79 -23.32
CA ALA A 126 1.96 -12.55 -22.52
C ALA A 126 0.57 -12.24 -21.95
N LEU A 127 -0.50 -12.43 -22.76
CA LEU A 127 -1.87 -12.25 -22.30
C LEU A 127 -2.20 -13.21 -21.14
N ARG A 128 -1.90 -14.51 -21.31
CA ARG A 128 -2.15 -15.54 -20.29
C ARG A 128 -1.41 -15.24 -18.99
N GLU A 129 -0.15 -14.86 -19.05
CA GLU A 129 0.66 -14.55 -17.88
C GLU A 129 0.10 -13.34 -17.10
N VAL A 130 -0.27 -12.28 -17.83
CA VAL A 130 -0.83 -11.07 -17.22
C VAL A 130 -2.20 -11.33 -16.60
N VAL A 131 -3.09 -12.02 -17.30
CA VAL A 131 -4.43 -12.40 -16.80
C VAL A 131 -4.32 -13.31 -15.57
N ALA A 132 -3.45 -14.32 -15.61
CA ALA A 132 -3.23 -15.22 -14.48
C ALA A 132 -2.68 -14.47 -13.23
N ARG A 133 -1.78 -13.51 -13.44
CA ARG A 133 -1.27 -12.65 -12.36
C ARG A 133 -2.38 -11.74 -11.80
N ALA A 134 -3.15 -11.12 -12.69
CA ALA A 134 -4.28 -10.26 -12.33
C ALA A 134 -5.31 -11.02 -11.49
N ALA A 135 -5.73 -12.20 -11.94
CA ALA A 135 -6.68 -13.06 -11.24
C ALA A 135 -6.21 -13.43 -9.83
N ARG A 136 -4.94 -13.81 -9.68
CA ARG A 136 -4.37 -14.11 -8.36
C ARG A 136 -4.39 -12.92 -7.41
N LEU A 137 -4.07 -11.72 -7.90
CA LEU A 137 -4.10 -10.50 -7.11
C LEU A 137 -5.53 -10.14 -6.67
N HIS A 138 -6.50 -10.26 -7.59
CA HIS A 138 -7.90 -10.03 -7.26
C HIS A 138 -8.43 -11.03 -6.22
N GLU A 139 -8.08 -12.31 -6.34
CA GLU A 139 -8.47 -13.33 -5.37
C GLU A 139 -7.88 -13.08 -3.99
N LEU A 140 -6.61 -12.69 -3.91
CA LEU A 140 -5.97 -12.30 -2.64
C LEU A 140 -6.66 -11.10 -2.00
N ALA A 141 -7.01 -10.07 -2.79
CA ALA A 141 -7.75 -8.91 -2.32
C ALA A 141 -9.15 -9.30 -1.81
N ARG A 142 -9.85 -10.20 -2.53
CA ARG A 142 -11.16 -10.73 -2.17
C ARG A 142 -11.12 -11.57 -0.88
N VAL A 143 -10.14 -12.46 -0.74
CA VAL A 143 -9.93 -13.27 0.48
C VAL A 143 -9.65 -12.36 1.68
N LYS A 144 -8.79 -11.35 1.51
CA LYS A 144 -8.50 -10.36 2.55
C LYS A 144 -9.76 -9.59 2.96
N ARG A 145 -10.56 -9.10 2.02
CA ARG A 145 -11.84 -8.42 2.30
C ARG A 145 -12.81 -9.33 3.05
N ARG A 146 -12.94 -10.60 2.61
CA ARG A 146 -13.83 -11.58 3.23
C ARG A 146 -13.38 -11.95 4.64
N ALA A 147 -12.07 -12.10 4.86
CA ALA A 147 -11.53 -12.30 6.19
C ALA A 147 -11.82 -11.07 7.08
N LEU A 148 -11.57 -9.86 6.60
CA LEU A 148 -11.87 -8.62 7.32
C LEU A 148 -13.37 -8.45 7.62
N SER A 149 -14.28 -8.84 6.69
CA SER A 149 -15.73 -8.81 6.93
C SER A 149 -16.16 -9.82 7.98
N LEU A 150 -15.62 -11.06 7.96
CA LEU A 150 -15.90 -12.07 8.97
C LEU A 150 -15.42 -11.66 10.38
N PHE A 151 -14.29 -10.97 10.46
CA PHE A 151 -13.85 -10.35 11.71
C PHE A 151 -14.76 -9.20 12.15
N ARG A 152 -15.24 -8.38 11.22
CA ARG A 152 -16.21 -7.31 11.50
C ARG A 152 -17.56 -7.86 11.98
N ASP A 153 -18.06 -8.90 11.35
CA ASP A 153 -19.37 -9.49 11.70
C ASP A 153 -19.32 -10.19 13.06
N ARG A 154 -18.24 -10.91 13.37
CA ARG A 154 -18.03 -11.47 14.72
C ARG A 154 -17.84 -10.41 15.80
N ALA A 155 -17.21 -9.28 15.47
CA ALA A 155 -17.09 -8.17 16.40
C ALA A 155 -18.40 -7.38 16.58
N ARG A 156 -19.31 -7.42 15.59
CA ARG A 156 -20.66 -6.88 15.71
C ARG A 156 -21.54 -7.71 16.62
N GLU A 157 -21.41 -9.03 16.60
CA GLU A 157 -22.15 -9.93 17.49
C GLU A 157 -21.65 -9.92 18.93
N ALA A 158 -20.39 -9.57 19.14
CA ALA A 158 -19.80 -9.47 20.49
C ALA A 158 -20.00 -8.07 21.07
N SER A 159 -21.26 -7.65 21.24
CA SER A 159 -21.68 -6.63 22.20
C SER A 159 -20.59 -5.65 22.67
N ASP A 160 -20.90 -4.43 22.52
CA ASP A 160 -20.52 -3.32 23.35
C ASP A 160 -19.66 -2.24 22.67
N ARG A 161 -20.37 -1.40 21.94
CA ARG A 161 -19.87 -0.05 21.67
C ARG A 161 -19.36 0.60 22.97
N ALA A 162 -20.07 0.39 24.10
CA ALA A 162 -19.65 0.89 25.41
C ALA A 162 -18.35 0.25 25.91
N GLY A 163 -18.17 -1.06 25.73
CA GLY A 163 -16.92 -1.75 26.06
C GLY A 163 -15.76 -1.28 25.18
N LEU A 164 -16.02 -1.08 23.86
CA LEU A 164 -15.02 -0.55 22.93
C LEU A 164 -14.64 0.89 23.28
N GLU A 165 -15.62 1.74 23.61
CA GLU A 165 -15.39 3.13 24.04
C GLU A 165 -14.55 3.19 25.33
N THR A 166 -14.82 2.32 26.29
CA THR A 166 -14.03 2.22 27.53
C THR A 166 -12.60 1.76 27.25
N ALA A 167 -12.43 0.70 26.44
CA ALA A 167 -11.12 0.20 26.06
C ALA A 167 -10.31 1.24 25.31
N PHE A 168 -10.93 1.93 24.35
CA PHE A 168 -10.30 2.97 23.56
C PHE A 168 -9.86 4.17 24.42
N THR A 169 -10.70 4.63 25.33
CA THR A 169 -10.36 5.69 26.29
C THR A 169 -9.16 5.29 27.14
N SER A 170 -9.16 4.05 27.67
CA SER A 170 -8.01 3.51 28.41
C SER A 170 -6.73 3.47 27.57
N VAL A 171 -6.84 3.19 26.25
CA VAL A 171 -5.67 3.26 25.35
C VAL A 171 -5.17 4.68 25.23
N LEU A 172 -6.04 5.68 25.02
CA LEU A 172 -5.61 7.08 24.91
C LEU A 172 -4.81 7.58 26.13
N ASP A 173 -5.16 7.09 27.32
CA ASP A 173 -4.48 7.44 28.58
C ASP A 173 -3.16 6.68 28.79
N SER A 174 -3.00 5.51 28.15
CA SER A 174 -1.87 4.59 28.43
C SER A 174 -1.02 4.24 27.20
N LEU A 175 -1.31 4.86 26.04
CA LEU A 175 -0.51 4.64 24.85
C LEU A 175 0.96 5.02 25.06
N SER A 176 1.84 4.29 24.43
CA SER A 176 3.26 4.60 24.45
C SER A 176 3.83 4.61 23.03
N MET A 177 4.86 5.45 22.84
CA MET A 177 5.58 5.50 21.59
C MET A 177 6.84 4.65 21.67
N HIS A 178 7.05 3.80 20.67
CA HIS A 178 8.32 3.12 20.43
C HIS A 178 8.97 3.74 19.19
N PHE A 179 10.29 3.71 19.16
CA PHE A 179 11.05 4.37 18.11
C PHE A 179 11.92 3.32 17.42
N GLN A 180 11.86 3.31 16.09
CA GLN A 180 12.69 2.43 15.27
C GLN A 180 13.68 3.28 14.47
N PRO A 181 14.98 2.97 14.49
CA PRO A 181 15.98 3.75 13.79
C PRO A 181 15.87 3.61 12.27
N ILE A 182 16.06 4.72 11.57
CA ILE A 182 16.28 4.83 10.13
C ILE A 182 17.72 5.28 9.94
N ALA A 183 18.51 4.45 9.27
CA ALA A 183 19.93 4.68 9.04
C ALA A 183 20.18 5.33 7.68
N GLN A 184 21.15 6.24 7.60
CA GLN A 184 21.74 6.65 6.33
C GLN A 184 23.02 5.88 6.06
N LEU A 185 23.29 5.59 4.79
CA LEU A 185 24.45 4.78 4.39
C LEU A 185 25.77 5.56 4.37
N SER A 186 25.73 6.85 4.08
CA SER A 186 26.94 7.67 3.98
C SER A 186 26.72 9.09 4.52
N PRO A 187 27.35 9.45 5.64
CA PRO A 187 28.07 8.59 6.58
C PRO A 187 27.12 7.61 7.28
N TRP A 188 27.62 6.48 7.76
CA TRP A 188 26.82 5.54 8.55
C TRP A 188 26.43 6.15 9.88
N ALA A 189 25.16 6.54 9.98
CA ALA A 189 24.62 7.19 11.15
C ALA A 189 23.10 7.03 11.22
N VAL A 190 22.54 7.26 12.39
CA VAL A 190 21.08 7.45 12.52
C VAL A 190 20.71 8.75 11.80
N PHE A 191 19.82 8.63 10.82
CA PHE A 191 19.23 9.77 10.14
C PHE A 191 17.95 10.24 10.80
N ALA A 192 17.13 9.27 11.21
CA ALA A 192 15.82 9.50 11.79
C ALA A 192 15.38 8.32 12.67
N TYR A 193 14.26 8.48 13.31
CA TYR A 193 13.48 7.39 13.89
C TYR A 193 12.06 7.44 13.35
N GLU A 194 11.39 6.29 13.29
CA GLU A 194 9.95 6.21 13.12
C GLU A 194 9.28 6.01 14.49
N ALA A 195 8.26 6.84 14.75
CA ALA A 195 7.45 6.76 15.95
C ALA A 195 6.27 5.81 15.76
N LEU A 196 6.28 4.72 16.48
CA LEU A 196 5.34 3.61 16.36
C LEU A 196 4.47 3.50 17.61
N LEU A 197 3.16 3.66 17.45
CA LEU A 197 2.17 3.45 18.50
C LEU A 197 2.29 2.05 19.11
N ARG A 198 2.19 1.96 20.44
CA ARG A 198 2.06 0.71 21.18
C ARG A 198 0.93 0.83 22.20
N SER A 199 0.17 -0.25 22.32
CA SER A 199 -0.89 -0.38 23.33
C SER A 199 -0.58 -1.54 24.26
N SER A 200 -0.80 -1.34 25.55
CA SER A 200 -0.77 -2.40 26.57
C SER A 200 -2.16 -2.90 26.93
N ASN A 201 -3.21 -2.38 26.28
CA ASN A 201 -4.59 -2.75 26.56
C ASN A 201 -4.90 -4.16 26.02
N ALA A 202 -5.47 -5.03 26.85
CA ALA A 202 -5.75 -6.42 26.47
C ALA A 202 -6.81 -6.55 25.35
N THR A 203 -7.74 -5.61 25.26
CA THR A 203 -8.80 -5.59 24.22
C THR A 203 -8.30 -5.02 22.91
N LEU A 204 -7.39 -4.05 22.96
CA LEU A 204 -6.81 -3.35 21.82
C LEU A 204 -5.27 -3.46 21.87
N PRO A 205 -4.70 -4.67 21.70
CA PRO A 205 -3.28 -4.91 21.97
C PRO A 205 -2.31 -4.45 20.88
N SER A 206 -2.83 -4.08 19.71
CA SER A 206 -2.00 -3.76 18.54
C SER A 206 -2.39 -2.44 17.88
N PRO A 207 -1.46 -1.75 17.21
CA PRO A 207 -1.78 -0.54 16.47
C PRO A 207 -2.96 -0.68 15.51
N PRO A 208 -3.07 -1.75 14.68
CA PRO A 208 -4.24 -1.94 13.82
C PRO A 208 -5.56 -2.04 14.59
N SER A 209 -5.58 -2.70 15.76
CA SER A 209 -6.80 -2.80 16.57
C SER A 209 -7.21 -1.46 17.17
N VAL A 210 -6.25 -0.62 17.55
CA VAL A 210 -6.50 0.74 18.06
C VAL A 210 -7.04 1.64 16.95
N LEU A 211 -6.46 1.56 15.74
CA LEU A 211 -6.91 2.33 14.58
C LEU A 211 -8.34 1.94 14.16
N ASP A 212 -8.66 0.63 14.08
CA ASP A 212 -10.02 0.14 13.78
C ASP A 212 -11.03 0.64 14.82
N ALA A 213 -10.65 0.61 16.10
CA ALA A 213 -11.49 1.14 17.18
C ALA A 213 -11.73 2.65 17.02
N ALA A 214 -10.68 3.43 16.72
CA ALA A 214 -10.77 4.86 16.49
C ALA A 214 -11.71 5.21 15.32
N GLU A 215 -11.60 4.48 14.20
CA GLU A 215 -12.49 4.64 13.04
C GLU A 215 -13.95 4.32 13.37
N ARG A 216 -14.21 3.15 13.99
CA ARG A 216 -15.56 2.71 14.38
C ARG A 216 -16.24 3.64 15.36
N LEU A 217 -15.47 4.24 16.25
CA LEU A 217 -15.95 5.21 17.24
C LEU A 217 -16.00 6.64 16.68
N ASN A 218 -15.50 6.89 15.47
CA ASN A 218 -15.31 8.22 14.88
C ASN A 218 -14.47 9.15 15.79
N ARG A 219 -13.42 8.59 16.42
CA ARG A 219 -12.53 9.27 17.38
C ARG A 219 -11.07 9.31 16.89
N MET A 220 -10.85 9.25 15.56
CA MET A 220 -9.52 9.29 14.97
C MET A 220 -8.74 10.55 15.37
N HIS A 221 -9.41 11.69 15.46
CA HIS A 221 -8.79 12.95 15.90
C HIS A 221 -8.23 12.86 17.33
N GLU A 222 -8.94 12.18 18.24
CA GLU A 222 -8.46 12.01 19.61
C GLU A 222 -7.22 11.11 19.66
N LEU A 223 -7.20 10.03 18.86
CA LEU A 223 -6.03 9.17 18.73
C LEU A 223 -4.83 9.97 18.17
N GLY A 224 -5.02 10.69 17.07
CA GLY A 224 -3.97 11.50 16.48
C GLY A 224 -3.42 12.54 17.44
N ARG A 225 -4.28 13.23 18.19
CA ARG A 225 -3.84 14.18 19.24
C ARG A 225 -3.05 13.51 20.35
N ALA A 226 -3.44 12.28 20.77
CA ALA A 226 -2.71 11.54 21.79
C ALA A 226 -1.33 11.08 21.26
N VAL A 227 -1.25 10.59 20.02
CA VAL A 227 0.01 10.25 19.36
C VAL A 227 0.91 11.48 19.25
N ARG A 228 0.40 12.60 18.73
CA ARG A 228 1.18 13.85 18.60
C ARG A 228 1.71 14.38 19.94
N ARG A 229 0.95 14.25 21.02
CA ARG A 229 1.44 14.55 22.37
C ARG A 229 2.58 13.63 22.78
N GLY A 230 2.36 12.30 22.68
CA GLY A 230 3.39 11.33 23.05
C GLY A 230 4.69 11.47 22.26
N VAL A 231 4.58 11.83 20.97
CA VAL A 231 5.73 12.16 20.11
C VAL A 231 6.41 13.45 20.61
N ALA A 232 5.64 14.51 20.87
CA ALA A 232 6.18 15.80 21.33
C ALA A 232 6.89 15.69 22.68
N ASP A 233 6.41 14.82 23.57
CA ASP A 233 7.02 14.55 24.87
C ASP A 233 8.37 13.81 24.76
N ALA A 234 8.57 13.04 23.69
CA ALA A 234 9.82 12.35 23.42
C ALA A 234 10.88 13.25 22.74
N MET A 235 10.46 14.27 21.99
CA MET A 235 11.36 15.13 21.19
C MET A 235 12.54 15.75 21.96
N PRO A 236 12.42 16.16 23.25
CA PRO A 236 13.57 16.69 24.01
C PRO A 236 14.72 15.71 24.20
N GLN A 237 14.47 14.40 24.05
CA GLN A 237 15.49 13.36 24.18
C GLN A 237 16.18 13.02 22.85
N LEU A 238 15.62 13.50 21.72
CA LEU A 238 16.14 13.27 20.39
C LEU A 238 17.21 14.29 20.04
N ALA A 239 18.36 13.83 19.53
CA ALA A 239 19.44 14.69 19.06
C ALA A 239 18.95 15.74 18.05
N GLU A 240 19.48 16.96 18.07
CA GLU A 240 18.92 18.11 17.33
C GLU A 240 18.93 17.94 15.80
N ASP A 241 19.88 17.20 15.28
CA ASP A 241 20.09 16.92 13.84
C ASP A 241 19.31 15.71 13.32
N VAL A 242 18.63 14.95 14.20
CA VAL A 242 17.89 13.73 13.85
C VAL A 242 16.42 14.06 13.64
N LEU A 243 15.82 13.49 12.58
CA LEU A 243 14.40 13.62 12.25
C LEU A 243 13.54 12.58 12.98
N LEU A 244 12.24 12.82 13.02
CA LEU A 244 11.26 11.89 13.53
C LEU A 244 10.12 11.72 12.54
N PHE A 245 9.91 10.51 12.08
CA PHE A 245 8.82 10.12 11.20
C PHE A 245 7.60 9.74 12.03
N VAL A 246 6.42 10.21 11.64
CA VAL A 246 5.17 10.06 12.39
C VAL A 246 4.04 9.71 11.45
N ASN A 247 3.43 8.57 11.66
CA ASN A 247 2.27 8.12 10.89
C ASN A 247 1.06 9.03 11.14
N VAL A 248 0.39 9.45 10.06
CA VAL A 248 -0.79 10.30 10.07
C VAL A 248 -1.90 9.64 9.26
N HIS A 249 -3.04 9.45 9.91
CA HIS A 249 -4.23 8.99 9.20
C HIS A 249 -4.88 10.16 8.45
N PRO A 250 -5.36 10.00 7.19
CA PRO A 250 -5.96 11.08 6.41
C PRO A 250 -7.09 11.84 7.11
N LEU A 251 -7.90 11.16 7.93
CA LEU A 251 -8.93 11.84 8.71
C LEU A 251 -8.36 12.88 9.70
N GLU A 252 -7.12 12.70 10.17
CA GLU A 252 -6.47 13.68 11.04
C GLU A 252 -6.17 14.99 10.30
N LEU A 253 -5.99 14.95 8.98
CA LEU A 253 -5.83 16.15 8.16
C LEU A 253 -7.09 17.04 8.16
N GLN A 254 -8.21 16.56 8.68
CA GLN A 254 -9.44 17.35 8.87
C GLN A 254 -9.51 17.99 10.26
N ASP A 255 -8.57 17.70 11.16
CA ASP A 255 -8.50 18.26 12.51
C ASP A 255 -7.80 19.62 12.50
N ASP A 256 -8.53 20.70 12.72
CA ASP A 256 -7.97 22.06 12.73
C ASP A 256 -6.91 22.27 13.82
N GLU A 257 -6.96 21.51 14.92
CA GLU A 257 -5.91 21.55 15.95
C GLU A 257 -4.55 21.10 15.42
N PHE A 258 -4.52 20.20 14.41
CA PHE A 258 -3.28 19.76 13.78
C PHE A 258 -2.52 20.94 13.15
N PHE A 259 -3.24 21.92 12.62
CA PHE A 259 -2.69 23.11 11.95
C PHE A 259 -2.45 24.28 12.91
N SER A 260 -2.68 24.08 14.20
CA SER A 260 -2.46 25.14 15.20
C SER A 260 -0.98 25.27 15.55
N ALA A 261 -0.49 26.50 15.60
CA ALA A 261 0.83 26.80 16.14
C ALA A 261 0.99 26.40 17.63
N SER A 262 -0.12 26.26 18.35
CA SER A 262 -0.14 25.81 19.75
C SER A 262 -0.15 24.29 19.92
N SER A 263 -0.29 23.52 18.84
CA SER A 263 -0.20 22.06 18.90
C SER A 263 1.18 21.63 19.40
N PRO A 264 1.26 20.69 20.37
CA PRO A 264 2.54 20.34 21.02
C PRO A 264 3.63 19.92 20.05
N LEU A 265 3.28 19.28 18.93
CA LEU A 265 4.23 18.80 17.93
C LEU A 265 4.72 19.92 17.01
N THR A 266 3.93 20.98 16.79
CA THR A 266 4.23 22.04 15.80
C THR A 266 5.54 22.79 16.14
N ARG A 267 5.89 22.95 17.40
CA ARG A 267 7.19 23.54 17.79
C ARG A 267 8.41 22.76 17.28
N TYR A 268 8.22 21.48 16.91
CA TYR A 268 9.24 20.61 16.36
C TYR A 268 9.04 20.30 14.86
N ALA A 269 8.09 20.97 14.19
CA ALA A 269 7.66 20.65 12.83
C ALA A 269 8.83 20.48 11.84
N ARG A 270 9.88 21.31 11.94
CA ARG A 270 11.07 21.22 11.06
C ARG A 270 11.87 19.92 11.22
N ARG A 271 11.64 19.17 12.30
CA ARG A 271 12.28 17.90 12.60
C ARG A 271 11.32 16.72 12.48
N VAL A 272 10.09 16.95 12.04
CA VAL A 272 9.05 15.94 11.89
C VAL A 272 8.75 15.73 10.43
N VAL A 273 8.69 14.44 10.04
CA VAL A 273 8.23 13.96 8.76
C VAL A 273 6.90 13.25 9.00
N LEU A 274 5.84 13.70 8.36
CA LEU A 274 4.51 13.10 8.46
C LEU A 274 4.37 12.03 7.39
N GLU A 275 4.16 10.78 7.80
CA GLU A 275 3.97 9.64 6.92
C GLU A 275 2.49 9.46 6.60
N VAL A 276 2.16 9.46 5.32
CA VAL A 276 0.80 9.22 4.84
C VAL A 276 0.81 7.94 4.01
N THR A 277 0.04 6.93 4.46
CA THR A 277 0.00 5.64 3.79
C THR A 277 -0.75 5.72 2.47
N GLU A 278 -0.22 5.02 1.45
CA GLU A 278 -0.82 4.87 0.12
C GLU A 278 -2.27 4.35 0.17
N ARG A 279 -2.55 3.44 1.12
CA ARG A 279 -3.82 2.70 1.22
C ARG A 279 -5.01 3.53 1.71
N THR A 280 -4.78 4.77 2.11
CA THR A 280 -5.81 5.60 2.71
C THR A 280 -6.42 6.55 1.68
N HIS A 281 -7.73 6.66 1.73
CA HIS A 281 -8.54 7.47 0.81
C HIS A 281 -8.28 8.97 0.96
N LEU A 282 -7.16 9.47 0.43
CA LEU A 282 -6.85 10.90 0.37
C LEU A 282 -7.93 11.69 -0.40
N ASP A 283 -8.66 11.03 -1.29
CA ASP A 283 -9.81 11.61 -2.01
C ASP A 283 -10.94 12.06 -1.08
N ARG A 284 -10.98 11.55 0.15
CA ARG A 284 -12.00 11.93 1.15
C ARG A 284 -11.61 13.14 1.99
N VAL A 285 -10.38 13.65 1.80
CA VAL A 285 -9.92 14.85 2.52
C VAL A 285 -10.25 16.07 1.67
N PRO A 286 -11.22 16.91 2.10
CA PRO A 286 -11.52 18.14 1.40
C PRO A 286 -10.31 19.07 1.40
N GLU A 287 -10.07 19.78 0.30
CA GLU A 287 -9.02 20.80 0.21
C GLU A 287 -7.63 20.25 0.55
N LEU A 288 -7.33 18.99 0.15
CA LEU A 288 -6.10 18.30 0.52
C LEU A 288 -4.85 19.15 0.21
N ALA A 289 -4.77 19.76 -0.97
CA ALA A 289 -3.62 20.55 -1.40
C ALA A 289 -3.38 21.74 -0.43
N GLU A 290 -4.43 22.48 -0.07
CA GLU A 290 -4.32 23.61 0.86
C GLU A 290 -3.89 23.15 2.26
N ARG A 291 -4.38 22.00 2.71
CA ARG A 291 -3.99 21.41 3.99
C ARG A 291 -2.53 21.00 4.01
N ILE A 292 -2.05 20.40 2.93
CA ILE A 292 -0.64 20.05 2.75
C ILE A 292 0.24 21.31 2.75
N ASP A 293 -0.16 22.36 2.05
CA ASP A 293 0.59 23.63 2.02
C ASP A 293 0.64 24.28 3.42
N ARG A 294 -0.44 24.19 4.19
CA ARG A 294 -0.46 24.65 5.59
C ARG A 294 0.52 23.86 6.47
N LEU A 295 0.61 22.52 6.33
CA LEU A 295 1.59 21.72 7.07
C LEU A 295 3.03 22.11 6.71
N ARG A 296 3.31 22.32 5.42
CA ARG A 296 4.62 22.80 4.96
C ARG A 296 4.95 24.19 5.50
N ALA A 297 3.97 25.10 5.52
CA ALA A 297 4.14 26.43 6.09
C ALA A 297 4.50 26.41 7.59
N LEU A 298 4.02 25.39 8.33
CA LEU A 298 4.42 25.13 9.71
C LEU A 298 5.81 24.51 9.84
N GLY A 299 6.38 24.01 8.73
CA GLY A 299 7.70 23.41 8.67
C GLY A 299 7.75 21.89 8.62
N TYR A 300 6.61 21.21 8.61
CA TYR A 300 6.54 19.75 8.43
C TYR A 300 7.04 19.32 7.05
N ARG A 301 7.64 18.13 6.98
CA ARG A 301 7.94 17.40 5.76
C ARG A 301 6.98 16.24 5.62
N LEU A 302 6.87 15.73 4.41
CA LEU A 302 5.95 14.63 4.09
C LEU A 302 6.71 13.40 3.60
N ALA A 303 6.18 12.24 3.92
CA ALA A 303 6.58 10.97 3.37
C ALA A 303 5.35 10.22 2.83
N VAL A 304 5.51 9.54 1.70
CA VAL A 304 4.57 8.51 1.23
C VAL A 304 5.07 7.16 1.72
N ASP A 305 4.20 6.45 2.42
CA ASP A 305 4.50 5.15 3.02
C ASP A 305 3.94 3.99 2.17
N ASP A 306 4.50 2.79 2.34
CA ASP A 306 4.08 1.53 1.69
C ASP A 306 4.17 1.54 0.14
N LEU A 307 5.09 2.30 -0.48
CA LEU A 307 5.21 2.32 -1.94
C LEU A 307 5.57 0.92 -2.48
N GLY A 308 4.70 0.40 -3.34
CA GLY A 308 4.85 -0.93 -3.94
C GLY A 308 3.99 -2.03 -3.32
N ALA A 309 3.26 -1.76 -2.22
CA ALA A 309 2.32 -2.71 -1.63
C ALA A 309 0.94 -2.74 -2.32
N GLY A 310 0.67 -1.82 -3.24
CA GLY A 310 -0.60 -1.67 -3.95
C GLY A 310 -0.49 -0.90 -5.28
N TYR A 311 -1.64 -0.53 -5.85
CA TYR A 311 -1.74 0.15 -7.15
C TYR A 311 -1.81 1.69 -7.05
N ALA A 312 -2.04 2.25 -5.87
CA ALA A 312 -2.33 3.67 -5.67
C ALA A 312 -1.09 4.55 -5.32
N GLY A 313 0.11 3.97 -5.13
CA GLY A 313 1.30 4.65 -4.61
C GLY A 313 1.74 5.87 -5.39
N PHE A 314 1.69 5.79 -6.70
CA PHE A 314 2.09 6.91 -7.54
C PHE A 314 1.09 8.09 -7.50
N THR A 315 -0.20 7.82 -7.27
CA THR A 315 -1.21 8.89 -7.16
C THR A 315 -0.97 9.73 -5.89
N SER A 316 -0.71 9.06 -4.76
CA SER A 316 -0.37 9.75 -3.51
C SER A 316 0.95 10.50 -3.62
N PHE A 317 1.93 9.92 -4.32
CA PHE A 317 3.21 10.56 -4.60
C PHE A 317 3.05 11.89 -5.36
N VAL A 318 2.29 11.89 -6.45
CA VAL A 318 2.05 13.12 -7.26
C VAL A 318 1.28 14.17 -6.45
N ARG A 319 0.25 13.75 -5.71
CA ARG A 319 -0.61 14.68 -4.93
C ARG A 319 0.09 15.29 -3.72
N LEU A 320 0.91 14.51 -3.03
CA LEU A 320 1.58 14.96 -1.82
C LEU A 320 2.90 15.67 -2.12
N ASN A 321 3.52 15.42 -3.30
CA ASN A 321 4.85 15.90 -3.65
C ASN A 321 5.84 15.78 -2.47
N PRO A 322 6.08 14.54 -1.96
CA PRO A 322 6.74 14.31 -0.69
C PRO A 322 8.25 14.56 -0.77
N GLU A 323 8.88 14.80 0.37
CA GLU A 323 10.33 14.84 0.52
C GLU A 323 10.94 13.44 0.72
N PHE A 324 10.11 12.47 1.15
CA PHE A 324 10.51 11.09 1.39
C PHE A 324 9.50 10.09 0.82
N VAL A 325 10.01 8.91 0.48
CA VAL A 325 9.19 7.75 0.10
C VAL A 325 9.73 6.54 0.84
N LYS A 326 8.85 5.69 1.35
CA LYS A 326 9.21 4.41 1.97
C LYS A 326 8.81 3.28 1.05
N ILE A 327 9.78 2.44 0.68
CA ILE A 327 9.55 1.24 -0.12
C ILE A 327 9.14 0.11 0.82
N ASP A 328 7.97 -0.48 0.57
CA ASP A 328 7.41 -1.58 1.34
C ASP A 328 8.34 -2.79 1.40
N MET A 329 8.39 -3.42 2.56
CA MET A 329 9.23 -4.60 2.83
C MET A 329 9.02 -5.75 1.84
N SER A 330 7.88 -5.86 1.18
CA SER A 330 7.62 -6.92 0.19
C SER A 330 8.52 -6.83 -1.04
N LEU A 331 9.02 -5.63 -1.38
CA LEU A 331 9.99 -5.42 -2.45
C LEU A 331 11.43 -5.65 -1.96
N ILE A 332 11.69 -5.44 -0.68
CA ILE A 332 13.03 -5.55 -0.09
C ILE A 332 13.35 -7.00 0.32
N ARG A 333 12.35 -7.74 0.81
CA ARG A 333 12.51 -9.14 1.20
C ARG A 333 13.06 -9.99 0.05
N ASP A 334 14.17 -10.71 0.28
CA ASP A 334 14.86 -11.54 -0.72
C ASP A 334 15.29 -10.77 -1.99
N LEU A 335 15.58 -9.46 -1.88
CA LEU A 335 15.96 -8.58 -2.99
C LEU A 335 17.19 -9.15 -3.73
N HIS A 336 18.18 -9.66 -3.00
CA HIS A 336 19.41 -10.23 -3.54
C HIS A 336 19.16 -11.45 -4.44
N GLY A 337 18.10 -12.23 -4.21
CA GLY A 337 17.70 -13.42 -4.98
C GLY A 337 16.82 -13.15 -6.19
N SER A 338 16.31 -11.92 -6.39
CA SER A 338 15.30 -11.62 -7.42
C SER A 338 15.74 -10.49 -8.35
N GLU A 339 16.04 -10.84 -9.61
CA GLU A 339 16.41 -9.86 -10.64
C GLU A 339 15.27 -8.84 -10.90
N SER A 340 14.02 -9.32 -10.95
CA SER A 340 12.85 -8.45 -11.15
C SER A 340 12.66 -7.43 -10.03
N LYS A 341 12.86 -7.84 -8.76
CA LYS A 341 12.79 -6.91 -7.64
C LYS A 341 13.92 -5.89 -7.68
N ARG A 342 15.16 -6.33 -8.00
CA ARG A 342 16.30 -5.41 -8.15
C ARG A 342 16.04 -4.37 -9.22
N ALA A 343 15.57 -4.79 -10.41
CA ALA A 343 15.25 -3.88 -11.50
C ALA A 343 14.16 -2.87 -11.09
N LEU A 344 13.11 -3.32 -10.39
CA LEU A 344 12.03 -2.46 -9.91
C LEU A 344 12.53 -1.46 -8.85
N VAL A 345 13.24 -1.94 -7.83
CA VAL A 345 13.77 -1.08 -6.76
C VAL A 345 14.77 -0.07 -7.35
N SER A 346 15.67 -0.49 -8.26
CA SER A 346 16.56 0.43 -8.98
C SER A 346 15.80 1.52 -9.71
N SER A 347 14.74 1.15 -10.44
CA SER A 347 13.93 2.14 -11.18
C SER A 347 13.23 3.13 -10.25
N ILE A 348 12.74 2.67 -9.09
CA ILE A 348 12.13 3.55 -8.07
C ILE A 348 13.20 4.52 -7.51
N LEU A 349 14.38 4.01 -7.17
CA LEU A 349 15.48 4.83 -6.65
C LEU A 349 15.90 5.90 -7.66
N ASP A 350 16.04 5.54 -8.94
CA ASP A 350 16.43 6.47 -10.01
C ASP A 350 15.36 7.54 -10.24
N LEU A 351 14.09 7.15 -10.26
CA LEU A 351 12.97 8.09 -10.37
C LEU A 351 12.97 9.10 -9.21
N CYS A 352 13.04 8.61 -7.98
CA CYS A 352 13.03 9.45 -6.78
C CYS A 352 14.25 10.38 -6.74
N ARG A 353 15.43 9.89 -7.14
CA ARG A 353 16.65 10.69 -7.23
C ARG A 353 16.49 11.83 -8.25
N GLY A 354 15.90 11.55 -9.43
CA GLY A 354 15.59 12.57 -10.43
C GLY A 354 14.63 13.65 -9.95
N MET A 355 13.79 13.34 -8.98
CA MET A 355 12.82 14.25 -8.35
C MET A 355 13.32 14.86 -7.03
N HIS A 356 14.53 14.58 -6.61
CA HIS A 356 15.11 15.02 -5.32
C HIS A 356 14.35 14.50 -4.09
N VAL A 357 13.72 13.35 -4.20
CA VAL A 357 13.00 12.66 -3.13
C VAL A 357 13.89 11.57 -2.55
N ARG A 358 14.03 11.53 -1.23
CA ARG A 358 14.84 10.50 -0.56
C ARG A 358 14.02 9.24 -0.30
N VAL A 359 14.66 8.09 -0.46
CA VAL A 359 14.00 6.79 -0.33
C VAL A 359 14.44 6.08 0.94
N VAL A 360 13.47 5.59 1.72
CA VAL A 360 13.69 4.66 2.85
C VAL A 360 13.33 3.25 2.39
N ALA A 361 14.28 2.34 2.39
CA ALA A 361 14.03 0.92 2.15
C ALA A 361 13.66 0.24 3.47
N GLU A 362 12.44 -0.30 3.54
CA GLU A 362 11.90 -0.89 4.76
C GLU A 362 12.10 -2.41 4.86
N GLY A 363 12.04 -2.92 6.09
CA GLY A 363 12.04 -4.35 6.36
C GLY A 363 13.37 -5.04 6.08
N VAL A 364 14.49 -4.33 6.15
CA VAL A 364 15.83 -4.92 6.01
C VAL A 364 16.11 -5.82 7.20
N GLU A 365 16.16 -7.14 6.98
CA GLU A 365 16.37 -8.14 8.04
C GLU A 365 17.66 -8.91 7.89
N THR A 366 18.27 -8.93 6.70
CA THR A 366 19.47 -9.67 6.41
C THR A 366 20.62 -8.79 5.88
N GLU A 367 21.86 -9.23 6.10
CA GLU A 367 23.02 -8.55 5.52
C GLU A 367 23.05 -8.62 3.99
N ASP A 368 22.46 -9.66 3.38
CA ASP A 368 22.40 -9.81 1.93
C ASP A 368 21.46 -8.78 1.31
N GLU A 369 20.31 -8.52 1.93
CA GLU A 369 19.39 -7.43 1.54
C GLU A 369 20.09 -6.08 1.66
N MET A 370 20.77 -5.83 2.79
CA MET A 370 21.52 -4.59 3.00
C MET A 370 22.64 -4.41 1.98
N ARG A 371 23.44 -5.45 1.67
CA ARG A 371 24.48 -5.37 0.64
C ARG A 371 23.92 -5.02 -0.74
N GLU A 372 22.78 -5.58 -1.08
CA GLU A 372 22.12 -5.28 -2.36
C GLU A 372 21.62 -3.83 -2.41
N LEU A 373 21.01 -3.32 -1.33
CA LEU A 373 20.60 -1.92 -1.23
C LEU A 373 21.77 -0.95 -1.30
N VAL A 374 22.92 -1.30 -0.71
CA VAL A 374 24.15 -0.52 -0.86
C VAL A 374 24.63 -0.48 -2.32
N ARG A 375 24.55 -1.61 -3.06
CA ARG A 375 24.90 -1.66 -4.49
C ARG A 375 23.95 -0.83 -5.35
N LEU A 376 22.68 -0.76 -4.97
CA LEU A 376 21.67 0.04 -5.64
C LEU A 376 21.72 1.53 -5.25
N GLU A 377 22.68 1.90 -4.37
CA GLU A 377 22.85 3.26 -3.88
C GLU A 377 21.56 3.82 -3.21
N ALA A 378 20.92 2.98 -2.39
CA ALA A 378 19.77 3.43 -1.60
C ALA A 378 20.19 4.54 -0.62
N ASP A 379 19.25 5.47 -0.30
CA ASP A 379 19.54 6.61 0.58
C ASP A 379 19.50 6.22 2.05
N LEU A 380 18.40 5.59 2.46
CA LEU A 380 18.04 5.33 3.85
C LEU A 380 17.55 3.88 3.99
N LEU A 381 17.84 3.28 5.14
CA LEU A 381 17.47 1.90 5.44
C LEU A 381 16.73 1.83 6.79
N GLN A 382 15.72 0.97 6.86
CA GLN A 382 15.01 0.63 8.09
C GLN A 382 14.72 -0.87 8.14
N GLY A 383 14.87 -1.48 9.31
CA GLY A 383 14.56 -2.90 9.47
C GLY A 383 15.13 -3.49 10.76
N TYR A 384 14.78 -4.75 11.00
CA TYR A 384 15.20 -5.43 12.24
C TYR A 384 16.69 -5.72 12.32
N LEU A 385 17.36 -5.74 11.18
CA LEU A 385 18.83 -5.83 11.14
C LEU A 385 19.46 -4.61 11.81
N LEU A 386 18.86 -3.43 11.67
CA LEU A 386 19.39 -2.16 12.15
C LEU A 386 18.91 -1.82 13.58
N GLY A 387 17.72 -2.26 13.91
CA GLY A 387 17.10 -2.08 15.21
C GLY A 387 15.62 -2.38 15.22
N ARG A 388 15.14 -2.98 16.31
CA ARG A 388 13.71 -3.19 16.54
C ARG A 388 13.10 -1.96 17.19
N PRO A 389 11.79 -1.71 16.98
CA PRO A 389 11.09 -0.66 17.72
C PRO A 389 11.22 -0.85 19.22
N ALA A 390 11.72 0.16 19.93
CA ALA A 390 11.95 0.12 21.38
C ALA A 390 11.55 1.44 22.06
N LYS A 391 11.37 1.42 23.40
CA LYS A 391 11.19 2.65 24.18
C LYS A 391 12.49 3.47 24.15
N GLY A 392 12.38 4.76 23.83
CA GLY A 392 13.53 5.65 23.72
C GLY A 392 14.29 5.48 22.39
N PHE A 393 15.30 6.31 22.21
CA PHE A 393 16.09 6.39 20.98
C PHE A 393 17.38 5.57 21.11
N HIS A 394 17.41 4.41 20.47
CA HIS A 394 18.56 3.50 20.50
C HIS A 394 19.43 3.66 19.25
N PRO A 395 20.76 3.51 19.34
CA PRO A 395 21.63 3.56 18.19
C PRO A 395 21.34 2.42 17.21
N ILE A 396 21.73 2.60 15.95
CA ILE A 396 21.67 1.52 14.95
C ILE A 396 22.67 0.41 15.29
N ALA A 397 22.25 -0.83 15.05
CA ALA A 397 23.12 -1.99 15.14
C ALA A 397 23.94 -2.18 13.84
N GLY A 398 25.10 -2.84 13.97
CA GLY A 398 25.90 -3.25 12.83
C GLY A 398 26.78 -2.15 12.21
N GLU A 399 27.45 -2.54 11.12
CA GLU A 399 28.30 -1.69 10.29
C GLU A 399 27.91 -1.89 8.82
N VAL A 400 28.16 -0.90 7.96
CA VAL A 400 27.88 -1.04 6.52
C VAL A 400 28.83 -2.08 5.93
N PRO A 401 28.34 -3.15 5.29
CA PRO A 401 29.20 -4.14 4.64
C PRO A 401 30.07 -3.48 3.56
N GLY A 402 31.38 -3.58 3.70
CA GLY A 402 32.34 -3.10 2.69
C GLY A 402 32.78 -1.63 2.82
N VAL A 403 32.25 -0.87 3.78
CA VAL A 403 32.72 0.49 4.09
C VAL A 403 33.57 0.42 5.36
N GLY A 404 34.90 0.25 5.20
CA GLY A 404 35.83 0.33 6.32
C GLY A 404 35.74 1.70 7.00
N ARG A 405 35.87 1.73 8.32
CA ARG A 405 36.01 2.99 9.08
C ARG A 405 37.18 3.79 8.51
N ARG A 406 36.90 4.93 7.90
CA ARG A 406 37.91 5.93 7.62
C ARG A 406 38.02 6.90 8.77
#